data_35731c5d9430d26bfea0c8e1909c56a1
#
_entry.id   35731c5d9430d26bfea0c8e1909c56a1
#
_cell.length_a   1.000
_cell.length_b   1.000
_cell.length_c   1.000
_cell.angle_alpha   90.00
_cell.angle_beta   90.00
_cell.angle_gamma   90.00
#
_symmetry.space_group_name_H-M   'P 1'
#
loop_
_entity.id
_entity.type
_entity.pdbx_description
1 polymer ?
#
loop_
_entity_poly.entity_id
_entity_poly.type
_entity_poly.pdbx_seq_one_letter_code
_entity_poly.pdbx_strand_id
1 'polypeptide(L)'
;MKILILGAGKMGSFFTDLLSFEHEVAVLESDPKRMRFIYNALRLQKPEEVAEFKPELVINCVTLSYTIEAFKSVMPYLQPYCIISDIASVKTHLKEFYETCGFPYVSTHPMFGPTFANLGQLEKENTIIISEGDHLGKIFFKDIYSSLRLHICEYTFEEHDKVVAYSLGIPFASTIVFAATMKHQDAPGTTFKRHMKIARGLLSEDDYLLTEILFNPRTPHQIARIQEELDILQEIIKNKDSERMKEYLTKIRKNIGGKTKSTTSYLMGETA
;
A
#
# COMPACT_ATOMS: atom_id res chain seq x y z
N MET A 1 17.05 -6.69 19.01
CA MET A 1 17.40 -7.12 17.65
C MET A 1 18.18 -6.02 16.92
N LYS A 2 18.97 -6.42 15.92
CA LYS A 2 19.59 -5.50 14.95
C LYS A 2 18.73 -5.43 13.68
N ILE A 3 18.22 -4.24 13.38
CA ILE A 3 17.29 -4.02 12.27
C ILE A 3 17.89 -3.05 11.27
N LEU A 4 17.93 -3.43 10.01
CA LEU A 4 18.34 -2.57 8.91
C LEU A 4 17.11 -2.03 8.18
N ILE A 5 17.00 -0.70 8.09
CA ILE A 5 16.00 -0.02 7.28
C ILE A 5 16.65 0.40 5.95
N LEU A 6 16.07 -0.02 4.84
CA LEU A 6 16.46 0.45 3.51
C LEU A 6 15.55 1.61 3.10
N GLY A 7 16.14 2.78 2.88
CA GLY A 7 15.45 4.01 2.53
C GLY A 7 15.04 4.87 3.72
N ALA A 8 15.39 6.16 3.68
CA ALA A 8 15.03 7.18 4.65
C ALA A 8 13.89 8.10 4.15
N GLY A 9 12.96 7.55 3.38
CA GLY A 9 11.72 8.21 3.00
C GLY A 9 10.75 8.34 4.19
N LYS A 10 9.53 8.78 3.95
CA LYS A 10 8.52 8.98 5.01
C LYS A 10 8.26 7.69 5.81
N MET A 11 8.09 6.55 5.14
CA MET A 11 7.86 5.27 5.82
C MET A 11 9.12 4.74 6.49
N GLY A 12 10.30 4.89 5.86
CA GLY A 12 11.56 4.49 6.48
C GLY A 12 11.86 5.28 7.75
N SER A 13 11.65 6.60 7.73
CA SER A 13 11.77 7.43 8.93
C SER A 13 10.76 7.03 10.02
N PHE A 14 9.51 6.75 9.64
CA PHE A 14 8.49 6.27 10.57
C PHE A 14 8.90 4.97 11.27
N PHE A 15 9.35 3.96 10.51
CA PHE A 15 9.81 2.70 11.11
C PHE A 15 11.11 2.87 11.91
N THR A 16 12.01 3.76 11.46
CA THR A 16 13.24 4.06 12.21
C THR A 16 12.90 4.64 13.59
N ASP A 17 12.04 5.65 13.64
CA ASP A 17 11.64 6.29 14.89
C ASP A 17 10.91 5.30 15.81
N LEU A 18 10.00 4.49 15.24
CA LEU A 18 9.24 3.50 16.00
C LEU A 18 10.13 2.43 16.64
N LEU A 19 11.12 1.92 15.89
CA LEU A 19 11.90 0.76 16.30
C LEU A 19 13.15 1.10 17.12
N SER A 20 13.69 2.31 17.00
CA SER A 20 14.91 2.70 17.68
C SER A 20 14.80 2.84 19.20
N PHE A 21 13.61 2.79 19.76
CA PHE A 21 13.41 2.77 21.22
C PHE A 21 13.75 1.42 21.86
N GLU A 22 13.53 0.32 21.15
CA GLU A 22 13.67 -1.05 21.70
C GLU A 22 14.71 -1.88 20.94
N HIS A 23 15.19 -1.39 19.79
CA HIS A 23 16.06 -2.13 18.89
C HIS A 23 17.27 -1.30 18.46
N GLU A 24 18.35 -1.98 18.10
CA GLU A 24 19.50 -1.36 17.45
C GLU A 24 19.18 -1.21 15.95
N VAL A 25 18.98 0.03 15.51
CA VAL A 25 18.54 0.33 14.14
C VAL A 25 19.67 0.94 13.33
N ALA A 26 19.88 0.43 12.13
CA ALA A 26 20.71 1.06 11.10
C ALA A 26 19.83 1.46 9.91
N VAL A 27 20.20 2.54 9.24
CA VAL A 27 19.52 3.02 8.03
C VAL A 27 20.52 3.14 6.89
N LEU A 28 20.19 2.56 5.75
CA LEU A 28 20.92 2.73 4.50
C LEU A 28 20.07 3.52 3.51
N GLU A 29 20.58 4.66 3.05
CA GLU A 29 19.90 5.56 2.12
C GLU A 29 20.90 6.09 1.09
N SER A 30 20.50 6.08 -0.17
CA SER A 30 21.34 6.57 -1.29
C SER A 30 21.39 8.09 -1.39
N ASP A 31 20.36 8.82 -0.92
CA ASP A 31 20.34 10.29 -0.89
C ASP A 31 20.80 10.83 0.47
N PRO A 32 22.02 11.40 0.58
CA PRO A 32 22.53 11.95 1.83
C PRO A 32 21.65 13.05 2.43
N LYS A 33 20.84 13.73 1.60
CA LYS A 33 19.95 14.79 2.08
C LYS A 33 18.82 14.23 2.95
N ARG A 34 18.36 13.01 2.67
CA ARG A 34 17.34 12.34 3.47
C ARG A 34 17.88 11.85 4.80
N MET A 35 19.14 11.44 4.85
CA MET A 35 19.82 10.97 6.07
C MET A 35 19.90 12.04 7.16
N ARG A 36 19.84 13.32 6.82
CA ARG A 36 19.92 14.43 7.81
C ARG A 36 18.81 14.38 8.86
N PHE A 37 17.70 13.73 8.58
CA PHE A 37 16.55 13.60 9.49
C PHE A 37 16.58 12.35 10.36
N ILE A 38 17.54 11.47 10.17
CA ILE A 38 17.70 10.24 10.96
C ILE A 38 18.64 10.55 12.14
N TYR A 39 18.12 10.58 13.35
CA TYR A 39 18.88 10.94 14.56
C TYR A 39 19.13 9.75 15.50
N ASN A 40 18.21 8.81 15.55
CA ASN A 40 18.18 7.73 16.54
C ASN A 40 18.65 6.38 15.98
N ALA A 41 19.41 6.37 14.87
CA ALA A 41 19.85 5.16 14.22
C ALA A 41 21.27 5.30 13.66
N LEU A 42 21.95 4.18 13.49
CA LEU A 42 23.24 4.14 12.80
C LEU A 42 23.01 4.47 11.32
N ARG A 43 23.80 5.41 10.79
CA ARG A 43 23.72 5.83 9.39
C ARG A 43 24.76 5.08 8.57
N LEU A 44 24.33 4.16 7.72
CA LEU A 44 25.20 3.48 6.77
C LEU A 44 25.23 4.26 5.45
N GLN A 45 26.42 4.33 4.86
CA GLN A 45 26.63 5.05 3.59
C GLN A 45 26.77 4.11 2.40
N LYS A 46 27.18 2.85 2.66
CA LYS A 46 27.45 1.85 1.64
C LYS A 46 26.88 0.50 2.05
N PRO A 47 26.44 -0.33 1.08
CA PRO A 47 25.94 -1.67 1.35
C PRO A 47 26.93 -2.57 2.10
N GLU A 48 28.25 -2.40 1.87
CA GLU A 48 29.30 -3.22 2.48
C GLU A 48 29.33 -3.08 4.02
N GLU A 49 28.92 -1.93 4.54
CA GLU A 49 28.89 -1.66 5.99
C GLU A 49 27.84 -2.52 6.72
N VAL A 50 26.88 -3.09 5.96
CA VAL A 50 25.89 -4.04 6.49
C VAL A 50 26.54 -5.31 7.05
N ALA A 51 27.70 -5.74 6.47
CA ALA A 51 28.44 -6.90 6.94
C ALA A 51 28.95 -6.73 8.39
N GLU A 52 29.31 -5.53 8.80
CA GLU A 52 29.73 -5.22 10.17
C GLU A 52 28.54 -5.09 11.11
N PHE A 53 27.47 -4.47 10.65
CA PHE A 53 26.24 -4.29 11.44
C PHE A 53 25.55 -5.62 11.75
N LYS A 54 25.53 -6.58 10.80
CA LYS A 54 24.93 -7.93 10.92
C LYS A 54 23.45 -7.88 11.35
N PRO A 55 22.56 -7.34 10.52
CA PRO A 55 21.15 -7.27 10.86
C PRO A 55 20.51 -8.65 10.97
N GLU A 56 19.53 -8.79 11.86
CA GLU A 56 18.66 -9.95 12.01
C GLU A 56 17.38 -9.79 11.17
N LEU A 57 17.00 -8.52 10.89
CA LEU A 57 15.85 -8.15 10.09
C LEU A 57 16.22 -6.98 9.17
N VAL A 58 15.81 -7.06 7.90
CA VAL A 58 15.84 -5.95 6.95
C VAL A 58 14.42 -5.50 6.64
N ILE A 59 14.11 -4.22 6.81
CA ILE A 59 12.83 -3.63 6.40
C ILE A 59 13.06 -2.70 5.21
N ASN A 60 12.57 -3.10 4.06
CA ASN A 60 12.72 -2.34 2.82
C ASN A 60 11.58 -1.32 2.67
N CYS A 61 11.93 -0.05 2.80
CA CYS A 61 11.05 1.11 2.73
C CYS A 61 11.36 2.02 1.52
N VAL A 62 12.11 1.52 0.54
CA VAL A 62 12.41 2.30 -0.68
C VAL A 62 11.18 2.39 -1.58
N THR A 63 11.24 3.26 -2.58
CA THR A 63 10.21 3.37 -3.61
C THR A 63 10.05 2.03 -4.33
N LEU A 64 8.84 1.66 -4.67
CA LEU A 64 8.47 0.35 -5.24
C LEU A 64 9.38 -0.08 -6.40
N SER A 65 9.71 0.83 -7.32
CA SER A 65 10.60 0.60 -8.47
C SER A 65 12.00 0.09 -8.10
N TYR A 66 12.48 0.39 -6.90
CA TYR A 66 13.82 0.03 -6.43
C TYR A 66 13.84 -1.08 -5.38
N THR A 67 12.67 -1.64 -5.02
CA THR A 67 12.56 -2.59 -3.91
C THR A 67 13.45 -3.81 -4.10
N ILE A 68 13.41 -4.46 -5.27
CA ILE A 68 14.21 -5.66 -5.56
C ILE A 68 15.70 -5.29 -5.69
N GLU A 69 16.01 -4.16 -6.32
CA GLU A 69 17.39 -3.70 -6.46
C GLU A 69 18.03 -3.40 -5.09
N ALA A 70 17.30 -2.74 -4.20
CA ALA A 70 17.75 -2.45 -2.84
C ALA A 70 18.03 -3.75 -2.05
N PHE A 71 17.18 -4.77 -2.14
CA PHE A 71 17.48 -6.08 -1.55
C PHE A 71 18.75 -6.68 -2.13
N LYS A 72 18.86 -6.76 -3.47
CA LYS A 72 20.03 -7.33 -4.13
C LYS A 72 21.34 -6.62 -3.75
N SER A 73 21.30 -5.34 -3.47
CA SER A 73 22.48 -4.55 -3.08
C SER A 73 23.04 -4.95 -1.71
N VAL A 74 22.20 -5.39 -0.78
CA VAL A 74 22.60 -5.74 0.59
C VAL A 74 22.70 -7.24 0.85
N MET A 75 22.00 -8.08 0.07
CA MET A 75 21.98 -9.54 0.24
C MET A 75 23.38 -10.19 0.33
N PRO A 76 24.40 -9.78 -0.44
CA PRO A 76 25.75 -10.33 -0.32
C PRO A 76 26.40 -10.15 1.06
N TYR A 77 25.89 -9.20 1.86
CA TYR A 77 26.42 -8.81 3.15
C TYR A 77 25.55 -9.29 4.33
N LEU A 78 24.40 -9.94 4.05
CA LEU A 78 23.49 -10.45 5.06
C LEU A 78 23.93 -11.86 5.53
N GLN A 79 23.59 -12.15 6.78
CA GLN A 79 23.71 -13.51 7.30
C GLN A 79 22.55 -14.39 6.78
N PRO A 80 22.74 -15.69 6.53
CA PRO A 80 21.69 -16.57 5.97
C PRO A 80 20.39 -16.63 6.77
N TYR A 81 20.45 -16.34 8.07
CA TYR A 81 19.28 -16.32 8.95
C TYR A 81 18.56 -14.96 8.99
N CYS A 82 19.11 -13.95 8.34
CA CYS A 82 18.51 -12.62 8.32
C CYS A 82 17.16 -12.66 7.59
N ILE A 83 16.11 -12.21 8.26
CA ILE A 83 14.78 -12.09 7.64
C ILE A 83 14.76 -10.82 6.80
N ILE A 84 14.36 -10.93 5.54
CA ILE A 84 14.14 -9.75 4.69
C ILE A 84 12.66 -9.42 4.62
N SER A 85 12.31 -8.15 4.65
CA SER A 85 10.92 -7.73 4.59
C SER A 85 10.69 -6.48 3.75
N ASP A 86 9.51 -6.38 3.14
CA ASP A 86 9.01 -5.20 2.46
C ASP A 86 7.73 -4.67 3.08
N ILE A 87 7.45 -3.41 2.76
CA ILE A 87 6.19 -2.73 3.10
C ILE A 87 5.47 -2.23 1.84
N ALA A 88 5.79 -2.77 0.69
CA ALA A 88 5.30 -2.30 -0.60
C ALA A 88 3.79 -2.50 -0.76
N SER A 89 3.14 -1.52 -1.39
CA SER A 89 1.69 -1.56 -1.68
C SER A 89 1.31 -2.46 -2.85
N VAL A 90 2.28 -2.85 -3.69
CA VAL A 90 2.10 -3.77 -4.82
C VAL A 90 3.07 -4.93 -4.67
N LYS A 91 2.60 -6.16 -4.91
CA LYS A 91 3.37 -7.40 -4.69
C LYS A 91 3.74 -8.13 -5.97
N THR A 92 3.40 -7.60 -7.13
CA THR A 92 3.42 -8.28 -8.44
C THR A 92 4.73 -9.05 -8.73
N HIS A 93 5.89 -8.49 -8.39
CA HIS A 93 7.19 -9.14 -8.65
C HIS A 93 7.89 -9.64 -7.38
N LEU A 94 7.30 -9.41 -6.23
CA LEU A 94 7.92 -9.76 -4.96
C LEU A 94 7.77 -11.24 -4.63
N LYS A 95 6.68 -11.88 -5.05
CA LYS A 95 6.46 -13.31 -4.83
C LYS A 95 7.58 -14.13 -5.46
N GLU A 96 7.80 -13.97 -6.77
CA GLU A 96 8.85 -14.69 -7.51
C GLU A 96 10.24 -14.37 -6.97
N PHE A 97 10.49 -13.15 -6.56
CA PHE A 97 11.74 -12.75 -5.94
C PHE A 97 11.96 -13.51 -4.62
N TYR A 98 10.98 -13.55 -3.74
CA TYR A 98 11.09 -14.24 -2.46
C TYR A 98 11.23 -15.75 -2.59
N GLU A 99 10.56 -16.38 -3.55
CA GLU A 99 10.66 -17.80 -3.83
C GLU A 99 12.09 -18.22 -4.27
N THR A 100 12.89 -17.28 -4.78
CA THR A 100 14.22 -17.55 -5.35
C THR A 100 15.36 -16.87 -4.60
N CYS A 101 15.09 -15.96 -3.66
CA CYS A 101 16.14 -15.16 -3.03
C CYS A 101 17.03 -15.91 -2.03
N GLY A 102 16.57 -17.06 -1.49
CA GLY A 102 17.31 -17.88 -0.53
C GLY A 102 17.35 -17.35 0.91
N PHE A 103 16.56 -16.34 1.24
CA PHE A 103 16.42 -15.78 2.58
C PHE A 103 15.02 -16.04 3.16
N PRO A 104 14.88 -16.21 4.49
CA PRO A 104 13.58 -16.13 5.11
C PRO A 104 13.01 -14.72 4.88
N TYR A 105 11.71 -14.63 4.63
CA TYR A 105 11.07 -13.35 4.31
C TYR A 105 9.73 -13.16 4.99
N VAL A 106 9.34 -11.90 5.14
CA VAL A 106 7.98 -11.50 5.50
C VAL A 106 7.58 -10.29 4.67
N SER A 107 6.42 -10.33 4.05
CA SER A 107 5.91 -9.24 3.24
C SER A 107 4.70 -8.62 3.91
N THR A 108 4.67 -7.28 4.03
CA THR A 108 3.57 -6.56 4.67
C THR A 108 3.13 -5.37 3.84
N HIS A 109 1.91 -4.89 4.06
CA HIS A 109 1.40 -3.69 3.43
C HIS A 109 0.64 -2.86 4.47
N PRO A 110 1.29 -1.90 5.13
CA PRO A 110 0.59 -0.85 5.87
C PRO A 110 -0.28 -0.05 4.91
N MET A 111 -1.62 -0.18 5.02
CA MET A 111 -2.57 0.46 4.09
C MET A 111 -2.78 1.94 4.43
N PHE A 112 -1.77 2.59 4.94
CA PHE A 112 -1.74 4.02 5.22
C PHE A 112 -0.43 4.63 4.74
N GLY A 113 -0.53 5.81 4.12
CA GLY A 113 0.65 6.61 3.81
C GLY A 113 0.78 7.76 4.81
N PRO A 114 1.98 8.11 5.27
CA PRO A 114 2.17 9.20 6.24
C PRO A 114 1.74 10.57 5.69
N THR A 115 1.38 10.66 4.41
CA THR A 115 0.85 11.88 3.79
C THR A 115 -0.64 12.09 4.13
N PHE A 116 -1.42 11.02 4.27
CA PHE A 116 -2.87 11.09 4.47
C PHE A 116 -3.32 10.54 5.81
N ALA A 117 -2.55 9.63 6.42
CA ALA A 117 -2.88 9.06 7.71
C ALA A 117 -2.63 10.07 8.84
N ASN A 118 -3.55 10.11 9.78
CA ASN A 118 -3.30 10.76 11.05
C ASN A 118 -2.54 9.76 11.95
N LEU A 119 -1.23 9.94 12.08
CA LEU A 119 -0.38 9.06 12.91
C LEU A 119 -0.82 9.00 14.39
N GLY A 120 -1.59 9.99 14.86
CA GLY A 120 -2.21 9.98 16.19
C GLY A 120 -3.52 9.16 16.27
N GLN A 121 -4.01 8.58 15.17
CA GLN A 121 -5.27 7.83 15.08
C GLN A 121 -5.13 6.59 14.19
N LEU A 122 -4.01 5.87 14.31
CA LEU A 122 -3.73 4.69 13.51
C LEU A 122 -4.69 3.52 13.79
N GLU A 123 -5.42 3.53 14.90
CA GLU A 123 -6.44 2.52 15.22
C GLU A 123 -7.59 2.43 14.20
N LYS A 124 -7.68 3.38 13.27
CA LYS A 124 -8.65 3.38 12.15
C LYS A 124 -8.07 2.82 10.86
N GLU A 125 -6.79 2.56 10.84
CA GLU A 125 -6.06 2.11 9.66
C GLU A 125 -5.90 0.60 9.65
N ASN A 126 -5.68 0.06 8.44
CA ASN A 126 -5.49 -1.36 8.23
C ASN A 126 -4.03 -1.66 7.87
N THR A 127 -3.63 -2.89 8.09
CA THR A 127 -2.39 -3.46 7.57
C THR A 127 -2.60 -4.88 7.10
N ILE A 128 -1.87 -5.29 6.07
CA ILE A 128 -1.89 -6.66 5.56
C ILE A 128 -0.54 -7.30 5.87
N ILE A 129 -0.57 -8.53 6.34
CA ILE A 129 0.60 -9.41 6.45
C ILE A 129 0.39 -10.58 5.49
N ILE A 130 1.37 -10.83 4.64
CA ILE A 130 1.30 -11.96 3.70
C ILE A 130 1.52 -13.27 4.46
N SER A 131 0.62 -14.23 4.23
CA SER A 131 0.55 -15.48 4.99
C SER A 131 1.70 -16.45 4.68
N GLU A 132 2.24 -16.40 3.45
CA GLU A 132 3.31 -17.27 2.96
C GLU A 132 4.69 -16.98 3.56
N GLY A 133 4.85 -15.92 4.34
CA GLY A 133 6.13 -15.51 4.88
C GLY A 133 6.63 -16.33 6.09
N ASP A 134 7.84 -16.02 6.54
CA ASP A 134 8.49 -16.57 7.73
C ASP A 134 7.65 -16.35 8.99
N HIS A 135 7.62 -17.39 9.85
CA HIS A 135 6.79 -17.36 11.06
C HIS A 135 7.24 -16.32 12.09
N LEU A 136 8.55 -16.22 12.33
CA LEU A 136 9.11 -15.26 13.30
C LEU A 136 8.97 -13.83 12.81
N GLY A 137 9.21 -13.62 11.51
CA GLY A 137 8.98 -12.33 10.88
C GLY A 137 7.52 -11.89 10.98
N LYS A 138 6.56 -12.80 10.79
CA LYS A 138 5.13 -12.49 10.95
C LYS A 138 4.77 -12.14 12.39
N ILE A 139 5.31 -12.84 13.39
CA ILE A 139 5.10 -12.51 14.81
C ILE A 139 5.61 -11.10 15.09
N PHE A 140 6.83 -10.78 14.66
CA PHE A 140 7.43 -9.45 14.85
C PHE A 140 6.53 -8.33 14.29
N PHE A 141 6.05 -8.46 13.06
CA PHE A 141 5.17 -7.44 12.48
C PHE A 141 3.78 -7.40 13.11
N LYS A 142 3.23 -8.55 13.55
CA LYS A 142 1.99 -8.58 14.33
C LYS A 142 2.11 -7.80 15.64
N ASP A 143 3.22 -7.97 16.35
CA ASP A 143 3.45 -7.27 17.61
C ASP A 143 3.56 -5.76 17.39
N ILE A 144 4.34 -5.32 16.39
CA ILE A 144 4.46 -3.90 16.02
C ILE A 144 3.11 -3.31 15.62
N TYR A 145 2.38 -3.96 14.71
CA TYR A 145 1.11 -3.43 14.23
C TYR A 145 0.01 -3.45 15.30
N SER A 146 0.05 -4.43 16.21
CA SER A 146 -0.84 -4.46 17.37
C SER A 146 -0.54 -3.35 18.37
N SER A 147 0.74 -3.02 18.61
CA SER A 147 1.13 -1.89 19.46
C SER A 147 0.64 -0.56 18.93
N LEU A 148 0.58 -0.42 17.61
CA LEU A 148 0.00 0.72 16.89
C LEU A 148 -1.54 0.68 16.81
N ARG A 149 -2.17 -0.39 17.33
CA ARG A 149 -3.62 -0.64 17.28
C ARG A 149 -4.20 -0.72 15.87
N LEU A 150 -3.39 -1.10 14.89
CA LEU A 150 -3.84 -1.30 13.52
C LEU A 150 -4.76 -2.52 13.43
N HIS A 151 -5.72 -2.48 12.50
CA HIS A 151 -6.48 -3.66 12.14
C HIS A 151 -5.65 -4.54 11.20
N ILE A 152 -5.26 -5.73 11.68
CA ILE A 152 -4.37 -6.65 10.96
C ILE A 152 -5.21 -7.65 10.15
N CYS A 153 -4.95 -7.72 8.84
CA CYS A 153 -5.48 -8.75 7.94
C CYS A 153 -4.34 -9.65 7.47
N GLU A 154 -4.59 -10.97 7.42
CA GLU A 154 -3.65 -11.92 6.81
C GLU A 154 -4.22 -12.39 5.48
N TYR A 155 -3.45 -12.21 4.40
CA TYR A 155 -3.81 -12.61 3.03
C TYR A 155 -2.64 -13.34 2.37
N THR A 156 -2.95 -14.23 1.45
CA THR A 156 -1.99 -14.72 0.47
C THR A 156 -1.58 -13.59 -0.48
N PHE A 157 -0.49 -13.76 -1.24
CA PHE A 157 -0.13 -12.81 -2.31
C PHE A 157 -1.29 -12.62 -3.30
N GLU A 158 -1.98 -13.70 -3.67
CA GLU A 158 -3.10 -13.63 -4.60
C GLU A 158 -4.31 -12.87 -4.03
N GLU A 159 -4.66 -13.10 -2.77
CA GLU A 159 -5.73 -12.36 -2.08
C GLU A 159 -5.39 -10.90 -1.92
N HIS A 160 -4.13 -10.57 -1.59
CA HIS A 160 -3.64 -9.20 -1.54
C HIS A 160 -3.86 -8.49 -2.88
N ASP A 161 -3.46 -9.10 -4.00
CA ASP A 161 -3.60 -8.50 -5.33
C ASP A 161 -5.07 -8.29 -5.71
N LYS A 162 -5.97 -9.21 -5.31
CA LYS A 162 -7.42 -9.03 -5.48
C LYS A 162 -7.93 -7.81 -4.70
N VAL A 163 -7.51 -7.69 -3.44
CA VAL A 163 -7.91 -6.58 -2.57
C VAL A 163 -7.38 -5.25 -3.11
N VAL A 164 -6.13 -5.20 -3.54
CA VAL A 164 -5.51 -3.98 -4.09
C VAL A 164 -6.21 -3.55 -5.39
N ALA A 165 -6.49 -4.48 -6.31
CA ALA A 165 -7.21 -4.16 -7.54
C ALA A 165 -8.61 -3.56 -7.27
N TYR A 166 -9.29 -4.01 -6.22
CA TYR A 166 -10.58 -3.49 -5.82
C TYR A 166 -10.46 -2.16 -5.04
N SER A 167 -9.69 -2.16 -3.96
CA SER A 167 -9.65 -1.05 -2.99
C SER A 167 -8.82 0.16 -3.45
N LEU A 168 -7.85 -0.06 -4.34
CA LEU A 168 -7.04 1.00 -4.93
C LEU A 168 -7.36 1.20 -6.42
N GLY A 169 -7.50 0.13 -7.20
CA GLY A 169 -7.75 0.22 -8.64
C GLY A 169 -9.04 0.98 -8.97
N ILE A 170 -10.14 0.69 -8.29
CA ILE A 170 -11.43 1.41 -8.50
C ILE A 170 -11.33 2.89 -8.17
N PRO A 171 -10.90 3.32 -6.96
CA PRO A 171 -10.75 4.73 -6.64
C PRO A 171 -9.76 5.46 -7.55
N PHE A 172 -8.65 4.83 -7.88
CA PHE A 172 -7.61 5.44 -8.73
C PHE A 172 -8.13 5.65 -10.15
N ALA A 173 -8.68 4.61 -10.79
CA ALA A 173 -9.24 4.71 -12.13
C ALA A 173 -10.36 5.77 -12.19
N SER A 174 -11.30 5.75 -11.24
CA SER A 174 -12.40 6.71 -11.17
C SER A 174 -11.90 8.15 -11.00
N THR A 175 -10.88 8.36 -10.13
CA THR A 175 -10.31 9.69 -9.87
C THR A 175 -9.51 10.20 -11.08
N ILE A 176 -8.75 9.35 -11.76
CA ILE A 176 -8.00 9.71 -12.96
C ILE A 176 -8.94 10.09 -14.09
N VAL A 177 -10.00 9.30 -14.34
CA VAL A 177 -11.01 9.62 -15.36
C VAL A 177 -11.72 10.93 -15.03
N PHE A 178 -12.10 11.13 -13.76
CA PHE A 178 -12.65 12.41 -13.29
C PHE A 178 -11.68 13.56 -13.59
N ALA A 179 -10.40 13.45 -13.21
CA ALA A 179 -9.41 14.49 -13.42
C ALA A 179 -9.18 14.78 -14.92
N ALA A 180 -9.18 13.75 -15.77
CA ALA A 180 -9.02 13.89 -17.22
C ALA A 180 -10.18 14.63 -17.90
N THR A 181 -11.40 14.56 -17.31
CA THR A 181 -12.58 15.26 -17.84
C THR A 181 -12.76 16.67 -17.26
N MET A 182 -12.08 17.00 -16.14
CA MET A 182 -12.24 18.29 -15.45
C MET A 182 -11.51 19.42 -16.19
N LYS A 183 -12.15 20.61 -16.16
CA LYS A 183 -11.58 21.86 -16.62
C LYS A 183 -11.62 22.89 -15.50
N HIS A 184 -10.81 23.92 -15.64
CA HIS A 184 -10.84 25.04 -14.69
C HIS A 184 -12.25 25.62 -14.54
N GLN A 185 -12.63 25.94 -13.30
CA GLN A 185 -13.92 26.58 -12.96
C GLN A 185 -13.65 27.82 -12.13
N ASP A 186 -14.22 28.95 -12.53
CA ASP A 186 -14.07 30.24 -11.83
C ASP A 186 -14.87 30.25 -10.51
N ALA A 187 -16.02 29.57 -10.48
CA ALA A 187 -16.89 29.46 -9.31
C ALA A 187 -17.18 28.00 -8.91
N PRO A 188 -16.18 27.24 -8.45
CA PRO A 188 -16.36 25.83 -8.14
C PRO A 188 -17.17 25.64 -6.84
N GLY A 189 -18.19 24.79 -6.91
CA GLY A 189 -18.96 24.36 -5.73
C GLY A 189 -18.14 23.47 -4.77
N THR A 190 -18.65 23.27 -3.55
CA THR A 190 -17.95 22.51 -2.49
C THR A 190 -17.62 21.08 -2.91
N THR A 191 -18.56 20.38 -3.56
CA THR A 191 -18.35 19.00 -4.04
C THR A 191 -17.23 18.94 -5.04
N PHE A 192 -17.19 19.84 -6.03
CA PHE A 192 -16.10 19.92 -7.00
C PHE A 192 -14.75 20.14 -6.33
N LYS A 193 -14.67 21.09 -5.37
CA LYS A 193 -13.42 21.36 -4.61
C LYS A 193 -12.91 20.12 -3.86
N ARG A 194 -13.82 19.33 -3.26
CA ARG A 194 -13.46 18.09 -2.54
C ARG A 194 -12.90 17.05 -3.51
N HIS A 195 -13.55 16.81 -4.66
CA HIS A 195 -13.05 15.88 -5.68
C HIS A 195 -11.70 16.32 -6.26
N MET A 196 -11.53 17.62 -6.51
CA MET A 196 -10.25 18.16 -6.96
C MET A 196 -9.14 18.00 -5.93
N LYS A 197 -9.44 18.08 -4.62
CA LYS A 197 -8.46 17.81 -3.57
C LYS A 197 -8.00 16.36 -3.60
N ILE A 198 -8.94 15.42 -3.75
CA ILE A 198 -8.63 13.98 -3.88
C ILE A 198 -7.78 13.74 -5.13
N ALA A 199 -8.18 14.28 -6.28
CA ALA A 199 -7.47 14.12 -7.53
C ALA A 199 -6.04 14.67 -7.48
N ARG A 200 -5.84 15.86 -6.90
CA ARG A 200 -4.49 16.43 -6.71
C ARG A 200 -3.64 15.59 -5.76
N GLY A 201 -4.22 15.06 -4.68
CA GLY A 201 -3.52 14.16 -3.78
C GLY A 201 -3.05 12.90 -4.49
N LEU A 202 -3.95 12.24 -5.24
CA LEU A 202 -3.62 11.04 -6.01
C LEU A 202 -2.53 11.32 -7.06
N LEU A 203 -2.68 12.37 -7.86
CA LEU A 203 -1.75 12.73 -8.93
C LEU A 203 -0.43 13.34 -8.42
N SER A 204 -0.24 13.49 -7.12
CA SER A 204 1.04 13.84 -6.50
C SER A 204 1.86 12.62 -6.08
N GLU A 205 1.31 11.42 -6.19
CA GLU A 205 2.04 10.18 -5.96
C GLU A 205 2.99 9.88 -7.13
N ASP A 206 3.93 8.98 -6.90
CA ASP A 206 4.89 8.54 -7.91
C ASP A 206 4.20 7.84 -9.09
N ASP A 207 4.54 8.22 -10.32
CA ASP A 207 3.93 7.68 -11.55
C ASP A 207 4.11 6.17 -11.68
N TYR A 208 5.25 5.63 -11.21
CA TYR A 208 5.49 4.20 -11.23
C TYR A 208 4.52 3.48 -10.27
N LEU A 209 4.32 4.02 -9.07
CA LEU A 209 3.35 3.47 -8.11
C LEU A 209 1.93 3.44 -8.69
N LEU A 210 1.50 4.56 -9.30
CA LEU A 210 0.18 4.65 -9.93
C LEU A 210 0.03 3.63 -11.06
N THR A 211 1.08 3.48 -11.86
CA THR A 211 1.13 2.53 -12.97
C THR A 211 1.03 1.09 -12.47
N GLU A 212 1.81 0.69 -11.48
CA GLU A 212 1.81 -0.67 -10.94
C GLU A 212 0.46 -1.05 -10.31
N ILE A 213 -0.19 -0.12 -9.60
CA ILE A 213 -1.53 -0.33 -9.04
C ILE A 213 -2.56 -0.54 -10.17
N LEU A 214 -2.50 0.29 -11.21
CA LEU A 214 -3.46 0.21 -12.32
C LEU A 214 -3.19 -0.95 -13.28
N PHE A 215 -1.94 -1.40 -13.38
CA PHE A 215 -1.54 -2.56 -14.20
C PHE A 215 -1.73 -3.89 -13.49
N ASN A 216 -2.27 -3.90 -12.27
CA ASN A 216 -2.69 -5.14 -11.64
C ASN A 216 -3.58 -5.94 -12.60
N PRO A 217 -3.30 -7.24 -12.86
CA PRO A 217 -4.03 -8.05 -13.84
C PRO A 217 -5.55 -8.08 -13.66
N ARG A 218 -6.04 -7.78 -12.46
CA ARG A 218 -7.47 -7.75 -12.12
C ARG A 218 -8.11 -6.38 -12.27
N THR A 219 -7.34 -5.31 -12.46
CA THR A 219 -7.87 -3.94 -12.63
C THR A 219 -8.74 -3.78 -13.88
N PRO A 220 -8.44 -4.36 -15.05
CA PRO A 220 -9.32 -4.27 -16.22
C PRO A 220 -10.75 -4.75 -15.95
N HIS A 221 -10.93 -5.81 -15.17
CA HIS A 221 -12.25 -6.30 -14.76
C HIS A 221 -12.98 -5.26 -13.88
N GLN A 222 -12.29 -4.60 -12.96
CA GLN A 222 -12.90 -3.54 -12.14
C GLN A 222 -13.28 -2.32 -12.98
N ILE A 223 -12.50 -1.97 -13.98
CA ILE A 223 -12.82 -0.88 -14.93
C ILE A 223 -14.06 -1.23 -15.75
N ALA A 224 -14.18 -2.46 -16.24
CA ALA A 224 -15.37 -2.91 -16.96
C ALA A 224 -16.65 -2.73 -16.12
N ARG A 225 -16.61 -3.08 -14.83
CA ARG A 225 -17.73 -2.87 -13.91
C ARG A 225 -18.08 -1.37 -13.72
N ILE A 226 -17.08 -0.50 -13.69
CA ILE A 226 -17.32 0.96 -13.64
C ILE A 226 -18.01 1.43 -14.91
N GLN A 227 -17.60 0.92 -16.07
CA GLN A 227 -18.22 1.23 -17.36
C GLN A 227 -19.68 0.79 -17.41
N GLU A 228 -19.99 -0.44 -16.98
CA GLU A 228 -21.36 -0.93 -16.88
C GLU A 228 -22.26 -0.03 -16.02
N GLU A 229 -21.79 0.37 -14.84
CA GLU A 229 -22.56 1.28 -13.95
C GLU A 229 -22.67 2.70 -14.54
N LEU A 230 -21.69 3.18 -15.30
CA LEU A 230 -21.78 4.45 -16.04
C LEU A 230 -22.80 4.37 -17.17
N ASP A 231 -22.87 3.28 -17.91
CA ASP A 231 -23.83 3.09 -18.98
C ASP A 231 -25.26 3.05 -18.43
N ILE A 232 -25.49 2.33 -17.33
CA ILE A 232 -26.78 2.31 -16.62
C ILE A 232 -27.19 3.72 -16.20
N LEU A 233 -26.28 4.45 -15.56
CA LEU A 233 -26.54 5.83 -15.10
C LEU A 233 -26.84 6.75 -16.29
N GLN A 234 -26.07 6.65 -17.38
CA GLN A 234 -26.27 7.44 -18.59
C GLN A 234 -27.65 7.20 -19.21
N GLU A 235 -28.08 5.93 -19.28
CA GLU A 235 -29.39 5.56 -19.80
C GLU A 235 -30.53 6.17 -18.96
N ILE A 236 -30.44 6.05 -17.61
CA ILE A 236 -31.44 6.64 -16.70
C ILE A 236 -31.53 8.17 -16.89
N ILE A 237 -30.39 8.84 -16.99
CA ILE A 237 -30.33 10.30 -17.20
C ILE A 237 -30.91 10.70 -18.55
N LYS A 238 -30.54 9.98 -19.62
CA LYS A 238 -31.00 10.25 -20.98
C LYS A 238 -32.52 10.14 -21.10
N ASN A 239 -33.09 9.13 -20.45
CA ASN A 239 -34.54 8.85 -20.47
C ASN A 239 -35.29 9.68 -19.41
N LYS A 240 -34.61 10.42 -18.53
CA LYS A 240 -35.21 11.18 -17.39
C LYS A 240 -36.08 10.29 -16.49
N ASP A 241 -35.71 9.01 -16.36
CA ASP A 241 -36.45 8.01 -15.62
C ASP A 241 -36.27 8.18 -14.11
N SER A 242 -37.19 8.93 -13.50
CA SER A 242 -37.16 9.28 -12.09
C SER A 242 -37.36 8.07 -11.15
N GLU A 243 -38.19 7.11 -11.55
CA GLU A 243 -38.43 5.93 -10.70
C GLU A 243 -37.21 5.00 -10.70
N ARG A 244 -36.68 4.70 -11.86
CA ARG A 244 -35.45 3.90 -11.98
C ARG A 244 -34.27 4.59 -11.29
N MET A 245 -34.18 5.93 -11.34
CA MET A 245 -33.16 6.68 -10.59
C MET A 245 -33.30 6.50 -9.08
N LYS A 246 -34.54 6.54 -8.53
CA LYS A 246 -34.76 6.30 -7.09
C LYS A 246 -34.35 4.88 -6.67
N GLU A 247 -34.69 3.87 -7.47
CA GLU A 247 -34.32 2.48 -7.24
C GLU A 247 -32.77 2.33 -7.26
N TYR A 248 -32.12 2.88 -8.29
CA TYR A 248 -30.66 2.87 -8.44
C TYR A 248 -29.96 3.51 -7.25
N LEU A 249 -30.37 4.72 -6.86
CA LEU A 249 -29.83 5.40 -5.68
C LEU A 249 -30.06 4.62 -4.38
N THR A 250 -31.20 3.94 -4.26
CA THR A 250 -31.51 3.11 -3.08
C THR A 250 -30.58 1.90 -2.99
N LYS A 251 -30.31 1.23 -4.13
CA LYS A 251 -29.32 0.15 -4.22
C LYS A 251 -27.95 0.62 -3.78
N ILE A 252 -27.48 1.77 -4.28
CA ILE A 252 -26.16 2.33 -3.94
C ILE A 252 -26.07 2.69 -2.45
N ARG A 253 -27.10 3.32 -1.89
CA ARG A 253 -27.13 3.64 -0.44
C ARG A 253 -27.01 2.39 0.43
N LYS A 254 -27.64 1.28 0.06
CA LYS A 254 -27.48 -0.01 0.75
C LYS A 254 -26.06 -0.55 0.66
N ASN A 255 -25.41 -0.42 -0.50
CA ASN A 255 -24.02 -0.86 -0.68
C ASN A 255 -23.05 -0.09 0.22
N ILE A 256 -23.23 1.23 0.34
CA ILE A 256 -22.35 2.09 1.14
C ILE A 256 -22.69 2.02 2.64
N GLY A 257 -24.00 1.94 2.99
CA GLY A 257 -24.49 1.93 4.38
C GLY A 257 -24.55 0.56 5.04
N GLY A 258 -24.30 -0.52 4.31
CA GLY A 258 -24.27 -1.88 4.86
C GLY A 258 -23.13 -2.05 5.85
N LYS A 259 -23.40 -2.54 7.06
CA LYS A 259 -22.39 -3.09 7.95
C LYS A 259 -21.58 -4.10 7.12
N THR A 260 -20.31 -3.86 6.94
CA THR A 260 -19.36 -4.73 6.24
C THR A 260 -19.51 -6.16 6.77
N LYS A 261 -20.16 -7.03 6.02
CA LYS A 261 -19.90 -8.45 6.14
C LYS A 261 -18.44 -8.61 5.76
N SER A 262 -17.68 -9.37 6.56
CA SER A 262 -16.25 -9.56 6.41
C SER A 262 -15.85 -9.70 4.92
N THR A 263 -14.74 -9.12 4.53
CA THR A 263 -14.15 -9.10 3.18
C THR A 263 -14.13 -10.48 2.50
N THR A 264 -14.19 -11.55 3.28
CA THR A 264 -14.28 -12.95 2.82
C THR A 264 -15.50 -13.22 1.92
N SER A 265 -16.61 -12.49 2.06
CA SER A 265 -17.80 -12.73 1.23
C SER A 265 -17.70 -12.16 -0.20
N TYR A 266 -16.81 -11.19 -0.43
CA TYR A 266 -16.56 -10.65 -1.76
C TYR A 266 -15.60 -11.50 -2.59
N LEU A 267 -14.80 -12.34 -1.92
CA LEU A 267 -13.83 -13.23 -2.55
C LEU A 267 -14.47 -14.55 -3.04
N MET A 268 -15.64 -14.90 -2.52
CA MET A 268 -16.31 -16.19 -2.81
C MET A 268 -17.44 -16.09 -3.87
N GLY A 269 -17.72 -14.90 -4.41
CA GLY A 269 -18.84 -14.65 -5.33
C GLY A 269 -18.56 -14.83 -6.83
N GLU A 270 -17.37 -15.23 -7.22
CA GLU A 270 -16.96 -15.34 -8.63
C GLU A 270 -16.64 -16.78 -9.05
N THR A 271 -17.57 -17.72 -8.78
CA THR A 271 -17.61 -19.02 -9.49
C THR A 271 -19.03 -19.22 -10.00
N ALA A 272 -19.35 -18.63 -11.13
CA ALA A 272 -20.35 -19.10 -12.09
C ALA A 272 -20.12 -18.38 -13.43
#